data_a31c8595cd7e05e57f6bdd70a8cddef8
#
_entry.id   a31c8595cd7e05e57f6bdd70a8cddef8
#
_cell.length_a   1.000
_cell.length_b   1.000
_cell.length_c   1.000
_cell.angle_alpha   90.00
_cell.angle_beta   90.00
_cell.angle_gamma   90.00
#
_symmetry.space_group_name_H-M   'P 1'
#
loop_
_entity.id
_entity.type
_entity.pdbx_description
1 polymer ?
#
loop_
_entity_poly.entity_id
_entity_poly.type
_entity_poly.pdbx_seq_one_letter_code
_entity_poly.pdbx_strand_id
1 'polypeptide(L)'
;MSRLHPHPVALSKRQRSIAELLVLLIPLVPLGCDGSAAPRIGPDSANAAEGVQMGVSSSEARFVRTIIGFSGPESVRYDPDDDVYYVSNMKGAGSVKDDNGFINRIRASNPDSGSVLVQGGKNGVTLHAPKGLAIHGDTLWTADIDVLRGFDKHSGAPLAMIDFAPLGAVQLNDVAIGPDGTIHVTDTGIIMSPKGVIHTGPDRIFVVGPNAQISVAAEGFQLRRPNGITWDPVGKRWIVLSFDQFAGQIMENPQGSTPPKLIRTRDGGGQLDGVEVLRDGAVLFTSWADSSIHMLANGRDKPIIREVAVPADIGVDTKRNYVLIPLSMLGHVQLWSLDGVVRPQK
;
A
#
# COMPACT_ATOMS: atom_id res chain seq x y z
N MET A 1 61.99 17.33 -11.84
CA MET A 1 60.91 16.54 -11.22
C MET A 1 59.94 17.50 -10.54
N SER A 2 58.96 17.97 -11.28
CA SER A 2 58.01 19.00 -10.85
C SER A 2 56.67 18.34 -10.57
N ARG A 3 56.17 18.47 -9.36
CA ARG A 3 54.85 17.94 -8.95
C ARG A 3 53.79 19.01 -9.27
N LEU A 4 52.87 18.69 -10.15
CA LEU A 4 51.66 19.46 -10.42
C LEU A 4 50.58 19.10 -9.41
N HIS A 5 50.10 20.06 -8.64
CA HIS A 5 48.91 19.99 -7.83
C HIS A 5 47.69 20.44 -8.66
N PRO A 6 46.55 19.75 -8.61
CA PRO A 6 45.35 20.27 -9.26
C PRO A 6 44.65 21.30 -8.35
N HIS A 7 44.30 22.45 -8.96
CA HIS A 7 43.50 23.50 -8.35
C HIS A 7 41.99 23.09 -8.29
N PRO A 8 41.27 23.44 -7.24
CA PRO A 8 39.81 23.22 -7.20
C PRO A 8 39.08 24.25 -8.06
N VAL A 9 38.20 23.76 -8.94
CA VAL A 9 37.31 24.59 -9.75
C VAL A 9 36.19 25.12 -8.85
N ALA A 10 36.09 26.43 -8.73
CA ALA A 10 35.00 27.11 -8.01
C ALA A 10 33.72 27.09 -8.85
N LEU A 11 32.68 26.48 -8.34
CA LEU A 11 31.35 26.50 -8.92
C LEU A 11 30.67 27.86 -8.72
N SER A 12 30.05 28.38 -9.76
CA SER A 12 29.44 29.70 -9.84
C SER A 12 28.18 29.79 -8.96
N LYS A 13 27.87 31.01 -8.46
CA LYS A 13 26.74 31.35 -7.57
C LYS A 13 25.33 31.12 -8.14
N ARG A 14 25.18 30.49 -9.31
CA ARG A 14 23.87 30.23 -9.95
C ARG A 14 23.32 28.83 -9.75
N GLN A 15 23.99 27.92 -9.04
CA GLN A 15 23.55 26.55 -8.79
C GLN A 15 23.15 26.25 -7.33
N ARG A 16 22.96 27.30 -6.52
CA ARG A 16 22.44 27.16 -5.15
C ARG A 16 21.03 27.74 -5.07
N SER A 17 20.06 27.09 -5.70
CA SER A 17 18.64 27.38 -5.42
C SER A 17 17.80 26.32 -6.12
N ILE A 18 17.53 25.25 -5.48
CA ILE A 18 16.39 24.31 -5.59
C ILE A 18 16.75 23.12 -4.68
N ALA A 19 16.79 23.32 -3.40
CA ALA A 19 16.79 22.25 -2.40
C ALA A 19 16.37 22.85 -1.04
N GLU A 20 15.20 23.49 -1.03
CA GLU A 20 14.55 23.86 0.22
C GLU A 20 13.04 23.78 0.05
N LEU A 21 12.43 23.06 0.99
CA LEU A 21 11.09 23.24 1.50
C LEU A 21 9.91 22.73 0.66
N LEU A 22 9.45 21.54 0.96
CA LEU A 22 8.02 21.26 0.96
C LEU A 22 7.58 20.85 2.36
N VAL A 23 7.57 21.81 3.27
CA VAL A 23 6.69 21.80 4.46
C VAL A 23 5.38 22.43 4.00
N LEU A 24 4.37 21.63 3.75
CA LEU A 24 3.02 22.10 3.49
C LEU A 24 2.44 22.70 4.78
N LEU A 25 2.44 24.03 4.83
CA LEU A 25 1.60 24.83 5.73
C LEU A 25 0.15 24.71 5.24
N ILE A 26 -0.67 24.05 6.04
CA ILE A 26 -2.13 24.09 5.90
C ILE A 26 -2.60 25.43 6.44
N PRO A 27 -3.32 26.29 5.69
CA PRO A 27 -3.89 27.51 6.24
C PRO A 27 -5.09 27.14 7.14
N LEU A 28 -5.04 27.52 8.40
CA LEU A 28 -6.22 27.58 9.28
C LEU A 28 -7.15 28.66 8.76
N VAL A 29 -8.35 28.26 8.32
CA VAL A 29 -9.46 29.17 8.07
C VAL A 29 -10.22 29.35 9.39
N PRO A 30 -10.45 30.58 9.86
CA PRO A 30 -11.25 30.83 11.06
C PRO A 30 -12.74 30.64 10.73
N LEU A 31 -13.42 29.80 11.51
CA LEU A 31 -14.88 29.68 11.52
C LEU A 31 -15.47 30.97 12.12
N GLY A 32 -16.11 31.77 11.27
CA GLY A 32 -17.00 32.85 11.67
C GLY A 32 -18.36 32.28 12.08
N CYS A 33 -18.77 32.54 13.32
CA CYS A 33 -20.14 32.32 13.78
C CYS A 33 -21.06 33.43 13.24
N ASP A 34 -22.02 33.07 12.40
CA ASP A 34 -23.20 33.91 12.18
C ASP A 34 -24.46 33.11 12.50
N GLY A 35 -25.17 33.64 13.52
CA GLY A 35 -26.44 33.08 13.96
C GLY A 35 -27.56 33.55 13.01
N SER A 36 -28.34 32.62 12.51
CA SER A 36 -29.68 32.91 12.01
C SER A 36 -30.66 31.80 12.41
N ALA A 37 -31.83 32.28 12.82
CA ALA A 37 -32.89 31.56 13.53
C ALA A 37 -33.49 30.40 12.70
N ALA A 38 -33.82 29.31 13.42
CA ALA A 38 -34.58 28.19 12.90
C ALA A 38 -36.06 28.51 12.71
N PRO A 39 -36.74 28.07 11.64
CA PRO A 39 -38.20 28.10 11.56
C PRO A 39 -38.78 26.88 12.32
N ARG A 40 -39.81 27.15 13.11
CA ARG A 40 -40.63 26.13 13.80
C ARG A 40 -41.54 25.46 12.79
N ILE A 41 -41.52 24.14 12.71
CA ILE A 41 -42.52 23.34 11.98
C ILE A 41 -43.38 22.65 13.04
N GLY A 42 -44.69 22.86 12.95
CA GLY A 42 -45.73 22.20 13.77
C GLY A 42 -46.01 20.79 13.25
N PRO A 43 -46.71 19.97 14.08
CA PRO A 43 -46.99 18.59 13.76
C PRO A 43 -48.20 18.43 12.88
N ASP A 44 -48.13 17.70 11.79
CA ASP A 44 -49.27 16.94 11.27
C ASP A 44 -48.90 15.87 10.23
N SER A 45 -49.63 14.79 10.40
CA SER A 45 -49.94 13.70 9.46
C SER A 45 -48.88 12.64 9.17
N ALA A 46 -49.01 11.57 9.93
CA ALA A 46 -48.63 10.20 9.55
C ALA A 46 -49.37 9.80 8.24
N ASN A 47 -48.60 9.46 7.21
CA ASN A 47 -49.06 8.51 6.20
C ASN A 47 -47.89 7.54 5.92
N ALA A 48 -48.11 6.32 6.39
CA ALA A 48 -47.28 5.19 6.05
C ALA A 48 -47.45 4.88 4.55
N ALA A 49 -46.47 5.24 3.75
CA ALA A 49 -46.25 4.63 2.46
C ALA A 49 -45.02 3.71 2.62
N GLU A 50 -45.23 2.41 2.62
CA GLU A 50 -44.20 1.42 2.41
C GLU A 50 -43.63 1.64 1.00
N GLY A 51 -42.67 2.55 0.91
CA GLY A 51 -41.83 2.71 -0.26
C GLY A 51 -40.76 1.64 -0.25
N VAL A 52 -40.87 0.69 -1.17
CA VAL A 52 -39.73 -0.13 -1.59
C VAL A 52 -38.57 0.83 -1.90
N GLN A 53 -37.63 0.97 -0.99
CA GLN A 53 -36.37 1.65 -1.27
C GLN A 53 -35.62 0.78 -2.29
N MET A 54 -35.83 1.09 -3.57
CA MET A 54 -34.86 0.69 -4.59
C MET A 54 -33.56 1.36 -4.20
N GLY A 55 -32.61 0.58 -3.68
CA GLY A 55 -31.30 1.07 -3.32
C GLY A 55 -30.66 1.76 -4.50
N VAL A 56 -30.50 3.07 -4.43
CA VAL A 56 -29.77 3.85 -5.43
C VAL A 56 -28.33 3.37 -5.36
N SER A 57 -27.90 2.65 -6.40
CA SER A 57 -26.51 2.18 -6.52
C SER A 57 -25.61 3.41 -6.64
N SER A 58 -24.70 3.60 -5.68
CA SER A 58 -23.75 4.70 -5.64
C SER A 58 -22.49 4.35 -6.44
N SER A 59 -21.83 5.36 -6.99
CA SER A 59 -20.53 5.15 -7.63
C SER A 59 -19.38 5.07 -6.61
N GLU A 60 -19.64 5.34 -5.34
CA GLU A 60 -18.67 5.46 -4.25
C GLU A 60 -18.90 4.39 -3.18
N ALA A 61 -17.80 3.97 -2.57
CA ALA A 61 -17.83 3.06 -1.43
C ALA A 61 -18.36 3.80 -0.18
N ARG A 62 -18.87 3.04 0.77
CA ARG A 62 -19.46 3.58 2.00
C ARG A 62 -18.54 3.31 3.19
N PHE A 63 -18.17 4.35 3.92
CA PHE A 63 -17.40 4.24 5.16
C PHE A 63 -18.12 3.34 6.19
N VAL A 64 -17.37 2.43 6.81
CA VAL A 64 -17.86 1.51 7.84
C VAL A 64 -17.31 1.90 9.22
N ARG A 65 -15.98 1.93 9.36
CA ARG A 65 -15.33 2.27 10.62
C ARG A 65 -13.84 2.53 10.45
N THR A 66 -13.23 3.07 11.49
CA THR A 66 -11.78 3.15 11.69
C THR A 66 -11.35 2.23 12.82
N ILE A 67 -10.27 1.48 12.60
CA ILE A 67 -9.53 0.77 13.64
C ILE A 67 -8.29 1.60 13.95
N ILE A 68 -8.01 1.83 15.23
CA ILE A 68 -6.91 2.67 15.72
C ILE A 68 -5.88 1.84 16.48
N GLY A 69 -4.73 2.44 16.81
CA GLY A 69 -3.73 1.81 17.67
C GLY A 69 -2.55 1.19 16.93
N PHE A 70 -2.35 1.58 15.66
CA PHE A 70 -1.20 1.16 14.85
C PHE A 70 -0.09 2.21 14.88
N SER A 71 1.10 1.82 14.41
CA SER A 71 2.26 2.70 14.32
C SER A 71 2.93 2.58 12.96
N GLY A 72 2.56 3.45 12.03
CA GLY A 72 2.97 3.35 10.64
C GLY A 72 2.45 2.07 9.98
N PRO A 73 1.11 1.81 10.01
CA PRO A 73 0.54 0.64 9.33
C PRO A 73 0.78 0.78 7.84
N GLU A 74 1.31 -0.29 7.24
CA GLU A 74 1.68 -0.24 5.83
C GLU A 74 0.89 -1.21 4.97
N SER A 75 0.64 -2.44 5.44
CA SER A 75 -0.19 -3.42 4.74
C SER A 75 -1.25 -4.01 5.66
N VAL A 76 -2.37 -4.39 5.07
CA VAL A 76 -3.42 -5.16 5.72
C VAL A 76 -3.87 -6.31 4.84
N ARG A 77 -3.95 -7.52 5.39
CA ARG A 77 -4.46 -8.71 4.69
C ARG A 77 -5.57 -9.38 5.48
N TYR A 78 -6.61 -9.79 4.78
CA TYR A 78 -7.69 -10.60 5.33
C TYR A 78 -7.39 -12.07 5.14
N ASP A 79 -7.46 -12.83 6.21
CA ASP A 79 -7.43 -14.29 6.20
C ASP A 79 -8.86 -14.83 6.29
N PRO A 80 -9.41 -15.42 5.22
CA PRO A 80 -10.75 -15.96 5.23
C PRO A 80 -10.90 -17.23 6.07
N ASP A 81 -9.81 -17.99 6.28
CA ASP A 81 -9.84 -19.24 7.02
C ASP A 81 -10.05 -19.01 8.53
N ASP A 82 -9.34 -17.99 9.06
CA ASP A 82 -9.40 -17.63 10.48
C ASP A 82 -10.36 -16.45 10.78
N ASP A 83 -10.89 -15.81 9.75
CA ASP A 83 -11.70 -14.58 9.85
C ASP A 83 -10.97 -13.46 10.63
N VAL A 84 -9.72 -13.18 10.23
CA VAL A 84 -8.86 -12.19 10.87
C VAL A 84 -8.22 -11.24 9.85
N TYR A 85 -7.78 -10.08 10.35
CA TYR A 85 -6.89 -9.16 9.64
C TYR A 85 -5.49 -9.23 10.23
N TYR A 86 -4.47 -9.26 9.37
CA TYR A 86 -3.09 -8.98 9.75
C TYR A 86 -2.73 -7.57 9.29
N VAL A 87 -2.04 -6.81 10.15
CA VAL A 87 -1.61 -5.44 9.85
C VAL A 87 -0.14 -5.32 10.17
N SER A 88 0.69 -5.02 9.17
CA SER A 88 2.10 -4.70 9.36
C SER A 88 2.28 -3.27 9.86
N ASN A 89 3.29 -3.05 10.70
CA ASN A 89 3.58 -1.74 11.28
C ASN A 89 5.08 -1.46 11.22
N MET A 90 5.49 -0.45 10.47
CA MET A 90 6.89 -0.06 10.32
C MET A 90 7.48 0.54 11.59
N LYS A 91 6.68 1.29 12.37
CA LYS A 91 7.05 1.97 13.61
C LYS A 91 8.34 2.80 13.48
N GLY A 92 8.38 3.67 12.51
CA GLY A 92 9.52 4.55 12.28
C GLY A 92 9.80 4.78 10.80
N ALA A 93 11.06 5.00 10.47
CA ALA A 93 11.46 5.17 9.08
C ALA A 93 11.61 3.83 8.35
N GLY A 94 11.02 3.72 7.18
CA GLY A 94 10.82 2.46 6.46
C GLY A 94 12.08 1.71 6.00
N SER A 95 13.30 2.28 6.15
CA SER A 95 14.57 1.62 5.79
C SER A 95 15.55 1.55 6.95
N VAL A 96 15.09 1.73 8.19
CA VAL A 96 15.96 1.65 9.38
C VAL A 96 15.86 0.27 10.02
N LYS A 97 17.02 -0.38 10.19
CA LYS A 97 17.12 -1.69 10.85
C LYS A 97 17.23 -1.51 12.36
N ASP A 98 16.12 -1.19 13.02
CA ASP A 98 16.03 -0.89 14.45
C ASP A 98 15.29 -1.94 15.28
N ASP A 99 14.81 -2.99 14.63
CA ASP A 99 14.17 -4.16 15.25
C ASP A 99 12.97 -3.82 16.12
N ASN A 100 12.15 -2.85 15.66
CA ASN A 100 11.00 -2.36 16.41
C ASN A 100 9.66 -2.57 15.70
N GLY A 101 9.66 -3.07 14.45
CA GLY A 101 8.47 -3.38 13.69
C GLY A 101 7.61 -4.46 14.32
N PHE A 102 6.34 -4.50 13.96
CA PHE A 102 5.43 -5.51 14.48
C PHE A 102 4.27 -5.80 13.54
N ILE A 103 3.59 -6.94 13.76
CA ILE A 103 2.39 -7.32 13.01
C ILE A 103 1.26 -7.56 14.02
N ASN A 104 0.12 -6.93 13.80
CA ASN A 104 -1.11 -7.19 14.57
C ASN A 104 -1.91 -8.32 13.92
N ARG A 105 -2.62 -9.09 14.76
CA ARG A 105 -3.70 -10.01 14.38
C ARG A 105 -4.98 -9.55 15.03
N ILE A 106 -6.04 -9.38 14.23
CA ILE A 106 -7.30 -8.73 14.65
C ILE A 106 -8.46 -9.60 14.19
N ARG A 107 -9.39 -9.93 15.05
CA ARG A 107 -10.61 -10.62 14.62
C ARG A 107 -11.47 -9.71 13.76
N ALA A 108 -11.78 -10.13 12.54
CA ALA A 108 -12.57 -9.32 11.61
C ALA A 108 -14.00 -9.07 12.09
N SER A 109 -14.56 -10.01 12.88
CA SER A 109 -15.90 -9.87 13.52
C SER A 109 -15.90 -8.92 14.72
N ASN A 110 -14.73 -8.69 15.35
CA ASN A 110 -14.56 -7.75 16.48
C ASN A 110 -13.22 -7.01 16.34
N PRO A 111 -13.14 -5.98 15.50
CA PRO A 111 -11.89 -5.30 15.21
C PRO A 111 -11.24 -4.54 16.39
N ASP A 112 -11.95 -4.39 17.50
CA ASP A 112 -11.40 -3.79 18.73
C ASP A 112 -10.59 -4.79 19.58
N SER A 113 -10.57 -6.08 19.19
CA SER A 113 -9.89 -7.17 19.91
C SER A 113 -8.48 -7.49 19.39
N GLY A 114 -7.84 -6.57 18.70
CA GLY A 114 -6.51 -6.77 18.10
C GLY A 114 -5.41 -6.97 19.14
N SER A 115 -4.43 -7.83 18.81
CA SER A 115 -3.22 -8.04 19.59
C SER A 115 -2.00 -8.06 18.69
N VAL A 116 -0.81 -7.80 19.24
CA VAL A 116 0.47 -8.00 18.54
C VAL A 116 0.73 -9.49 18.43
N LEU A 117 0.87 -9.99 17.21
CA LEU A 117 1.21 -11.37 16.90
C LEU A 117 2.74 -11.56 16.81
N VAL A 118 3.39 -10.68 16.08
CA VAL A 118 4.85 -10.69 15.85
C VAL A 118 5.42 -9.36 16.28
N GLN A 119 6.53 -9.37 17.03
CA GLN A 119 7.22 -8.14 17.44
C GLN A 119 8.72 -8.30 17.34
N GLY A 120 9.35 -7.41 16.57
CA GLY A 120 10.81 -7.29 16.52
C GLY A 120 11.41 -6.97 17.89
N GLY A 121 12.64 -7.49 18.12
CA GLY A 121 13.36 -7.34 19.39
C GLY A 121 12.80 -8.17 20.54
N LYS A 122 11.80 -9.03 20.31
CA LYS A 122 11.23 -9.90 21.34
C LYS A 122 11.29 -11.37 20.94
N ASN A 123 11.51 -12.24 21.92
CA ASN A 123 11.48 -13.71 21.77
C ASN A 123 12.37 -14.22 20.62
N GLY A 124 13.50 -13.56 20.34
CA GLY A 124 14.40 -13.91 19.25
C GLY A 124 13.91 -13.55 17.85
N VAL A 125 12.82 -12.82 17.75
CA VAL A 125 12.31 -12.31 16.47
C VAL A 125 13.06 -11.06 16.04
N THR A 126 13.55 -11.03 14.81
CA THR A 126 14.04 -9.82 14.15
C THR A 126 12.97 -9.35 13.17
N LEU A 127 12.52 -8.10 13.30
CA LEU A 127 11.55 -7.45 12.41
C LEU A 127 11.73 -5.94 12.49
N HIS A 128 12.16 -5.32 11.39
CA HIS A 128 12.54 -3.90 11.41
C HIS A 128 11.39 -2.99 10.98
N ALA A 129 11.06 -3.03 9.70
CA ALA A 129 10.04 -2.17 9.08
C ALA A 129 9.17 -2.99 8.11
N PRO A 130 8.34 -3.92 8.65
CA PRO A 130 7.51 -4.79 7.80
C PRO A 130 6.54 -3.97 6.97
N LYS A 131 6.47 -4.30 5.67
CA LYS A 131 5.59 -3.67 4.69
C LYS A 131 4.58 -4.68 4.18
N GLY A 132 4.54 -4.92 2.88
CA GLY A 132 3.61 -5.82 2.24
C GLY A 132 3.47 -7.17 2.94
N LEU A 133 2.26 -7.69 2.96
CA LEU A 133 1.88 -8.97 3.59
C LEU A 133 1.29 -9.92 2.55
N ALA A 134 1.60 -11.20 2.66
CA ALA A 134 0.91 -12.26 1.92
C ALA A 134 0.72 -13.50 2.80
N ILE A 135 -0.34 -14.26 2.53
CA ILE A 135 -0.66 -15.49 3.27
C ILE A 135 -0.56 -16.67 2.32
N HIS A 136 0.22 -17.69 2.69
CA HIS A 136 0.31 -18.95 1.96
C HIS A 136 0.27 -20.14 2.92
N GLY A 137 -0.84 -20.87 2.93
CA GLY A 137 -1.10 -21.90 3.93
C GLY A 137 -1.10 -21.27 5.34
N ASP A 138 -0.26 -21.83 6.23
CA ASP A 138 -0.11 -21.32 7.60
C ASP A 138 1.01 -20.29 7.75
N THR A 139 1.62 -19.84 6.63
CA THR A 139 2.71 -18.87 6.66
C THR A 139 2.21 -17.48 6.28
N LEU A 140 2.44 -16.52 7.17
CA LEU A 140 2.31 -15.09 6.95
C LEU A 140 3.68 -14.53 6.52
N TRP A 141 3.76 -14.10 5.27
CA TRP A 141 4.96 -13.49 4.68
C TRP A 141 4.93 -11.98 4.80
N THR A 142 6.08 -11.36 5.01
CA THR A 142 6.24 -9.90 4.98
C THR A 142 7.59 -9.48 4.41
N ALA A 143 7.58 -8.42 3.62
CA ALA A 143 8.79 -7.72 3.17
C ALA A 143 9.34 -6.85 4.32
N ASP A 144 10.62 -7.05 4.69
CA ASP A 144 11.28 -6.34 5.78
C ASP A 144 12.64 -5.81 5.31
N ILE A 145 12.62 -4.62 4.70
CA ILE A 145 13.75 -3.90 4.12
C ILE A 145 14.44 -4.70 2.99
N ASP A 146 15.34 -5.61 3.30
CA ASP A 146 16.09 -6.43 2.36
C ASP A 146 15.93 -7.95 2.62
N VAL A 147 14.98 -8.30 3.50
CA VAL A 147 14.68 -9.68 3.89
C VAL A 147 13.19 -9.96 3.73
N LEU A 148 12.83 -11.07 3.12
CA LEU A 148 11.49 -11.61 3.18
C LEU A 148 11.38 -12.56 4.37
N ARG A 149 10.44 -12.30 5.28
CA ARG A 149 10.25 -13.11 6.49
C ARG A 149 8.92 -13.85 6.44
N GLY A 150 8.96 -15.11 6.88
CA GLY A 150 7.78 -15.95 7.04
C GLY A 150 7.56 -16.27 8.52
N PHE A 151 6.33 -16.09 8.98
CA PHE A 151 5.91 -16.39 10.35
C PHE A 151 4.72 -17.34 10.33
N ASP A 152 4.59 -18.17 11.34
CA ASP A 152 3.36 -18.91 11.58
C ASP A 152 2.22 -17.93 11.87
N LYS A 153 1.16 -17.99 11.09
CA LYS A 153 0.07 -17.01 11.14
C LYS A 153 -0.77 -17.09 12.43
N HIS A 154 -0.67 -18.19 13.20
CA HIS A 154 -1.41 -18.38 14.45
C HIS A 154 -0.60 -17.96 15.68
N SER A 155 0.66 -18.39 15.75
CA SER A 155 1.54 -18.18 16.90
C SER A 155 2.52 -17.02 16.75
N GLY A 156 2.79 -16.57 15.52
CA GLY A 156 3.83 -15.59 15.23
C GLY A 156 5.26 -16.13 15.28
N ALA A 157 5.43 -17.45 15.39
CA ALA A 157 6.76 -18.07 15.42
C ALA A 157 7.46 -17.89 14.06
N PRO A 158 8.78 -17.57 14.04
CA PRO A 158 9.54 -17.49 12.79
C PRO A 158 9.59 -18.86 12.10
N LEU A 159 9.26 -18.91 10.81
CA LEU A 159 9.30 -20.12 9.98
C LEU A 159 10.35 -20.02 8.88
N ALA A 160 10.55 -18.84 8.29
CA ALA A 160 11.45 -18.66 7.17
C ALA A 160 12.09 -17.27 7.15
N MET A 161 13.27 -17.19 6.56
CA MET A 161 13.99 -15.96 6.29
C MET A 161 14.72 -16.11 4.95
N ILE A 162 14.46 -15.21 4.02
CA ILE A 162 15.08 -15.20 2.69
C ILE A 162 15.76 -13.84 2.52
N ASP A 163 17.09 -13.85 2.40
CA ASP A 163 17.94 -12.66 2.37
C ASP A 163 18.20 -12.22 0.93
N PHE A 164 17.80 -11.00 0.59
CA PHE A 164 18.00 -10.36 -0.71
C PHE A 164 19.17 -9.37 -0.72
N ALA A 165 19.79 -9.11 0.45
CA ALA A 165 20.93 -8.19 0.53
C ALA A 165 22.12 -8.62 -0.36
N PRO A 166 22.45 -9.92 -0.51
CA PRO A 166 23.50 -10.36 -1.43
C PRO A 166 23.21 -10.03 -2.90
N LEU A 167 21.94 -9.84 -3.26
CA LEU A 167 21.50 -9.42 -4.59
C LEU A 167 21.40 -7.90 -4.73
N GLY A 168 21.74 -7.15 -3.67
CA GLY A 168 21.71 -5.71 -3.63
C GLY A 168 20.28 -5.14 -3.54
N ALA A 169 19.36 -5.84 -2.90
CA ALA A 169 18.04 -5.28 -2.60
C ALA A 169 18.17 -4.03 -1.75
N VAL A 170 17.37 -3.01 -2.08
CA VAL A 170 17.40 -1.70 -1.40
C VAL A 170 16.25 -1.59 -0.42
N GLN A 171 15.04 -1.84 -0.90
CA GLN A 171 13.85 -1.82 -0.08
C GLN A 171 12.74 -2.67 -0.69
N LEU A 172 12.65 -3.90 -0.23
CA LEU A 172 11.51 -4.75 -0.52
C LEU A 172 10.24 -4.03 -0.02
N ASN A 173 9.21 -4.03 -0.86
CA ASN A 173 8.00 -3.30 -0.54
C ASN A 173 6.80 -4.24 -0.42
N ASP A 174 6.28 -4.77 -1.51
CA ASP A 174 5.11 -5.63 -1.47
C ASP A 174 5.43 -7.07 -1.88
N VAL A 175 4.58 -7.99 -1.43
CA VAL A 175 4.73 -9.43 -1.64
C VAL A 175 3.41 -10.06 -2.03
N ALA A 176 3.41 -10.88 -3.07
CA ALA A 176 2.24 -11.63 -3.50
C ALA A 176 2.60 -13.06 -3.89
N ILE A 177 1.62 -13.96 -3.74
CA ILE A 177 1.77 -15.39 -4.03
C ILE A 177 1.14 -15.71 -5.38
N GLY A 178 1.89 -16.38 -6.24
CA GLY A 178 1.41 -16.90 -7.52
C GLY A 178 0.57 -18.16 -7.37
N PRO A 179 -0.19 -18.53 -8.41
CA PRO A 179 -1.01 -19.74 -8.40
C PRO A 179 -0.18 -21.03 -8.33
N ASP A 180 1.10 -20.95 -8.65
CA ASP A 180 2.10 -22.04 -8.58
C ASP A 180 2.88 -22.05 -7.25
N GLY A 181 2.52 -21.16 -6.28
CA GLY A 181 3.18 -21.03 -5.01
C GLY A 181 4.49 -20.22 -5.04
N THR A 182 4.86 -19.64 -6.19
CA THR A 182 5.99 -18.69 -6.26
C THR A 182 5.65 -17.40 -5.53
N ILE A 183 6.65 -16.80 -4.87
CA ILE A 183 6.49 -15.53 -4.16
C ILE A 183 7.13 -14.43 -5.01
N HIS A 184 6.35 -13.43 -5.38
CA HIS A 184 6.83 -12.24 -6.07
C HIS A 184 7.00 -11.10 -5.07
N VAL A 185 8.12 -10.39 -5.17
CA VAL A 185 8.47 -9.31 -4.24
C VAL A 185 8.97 -8.11 -5.04
N THR A 186 8.42 -6.95 -4.78
CA THR A 186 8.89 -5.70 -5.37
C THR A 186 10.02 -5.09 -4.54
N ASP A 187 11.02 -4.51 -5.21
CA ASP A 187 12.07 -3.68 -4.62
C ASP A 187 11.97 -2.29 -5.24
N THR A 188 11.48 -1.34 -4.47
CA THR A 188 11.24 0.05 -4.91
C THR A 188 12.51 0.84 -5.15
N GLY A 189 13.67 0.34 -4.76
CA GLY A 189 14.95 1.06 -4.90
C GLY A 189 15.00 2.36 -4.09
N ILE A 190 14.17 2.53 -3.06
CA ILE A 190 14.05 3.74 -2.25
C ILE A 190 14.64 3.50 -0.88
N ILE A 191 15.40 4.46 -0.36
CA ILE A 191 15.82 4.51 1.04
C ILE A 191 15.00 5.59 1.75
N MET A 192 14.21 5.17 2.74
CA MET A 192 13.46 6.07 3.63
C MET A 192 14.14 6.13 5.00
N SER A 193 14.75 7.26 5.32
CA SER A 193 15.46 7.49 6.57
C SER A 193 15.00 8.79 7.24
N PRO A 194 15.37 9.05 8.52
CA PRO A 194 15.10 10.34 9.16
C PRO A 194 15.70 11.54 8.44
N LYS A 195 16.67 11.33 7.52
CA LYS A 195 17.30 12.38 6.71
C LYS A 195 16.55 12.66 5.40
N GLY A 196 15.50 11.90 5.09
CA GLY A 196 14.70 12.03 3.88
C GLY A 196 14.61 10.75 3.07
N VAL A 197 14.07 10.89 1.86
CA VAL A 197 13.79 9.80 0.92
C VAL A 197 14.71 9.96 -0.29
N ILE A 198 15.43 8.89 -0.63
CA ILE A 198 16.37 8.85 -1.75
C ILE A 198 16.03 7.64 -2.60
N HIS A 199 15.92 7.82 -3.93
CA HIS A 199 15.83 6.72 -4.87
C HIS A 199 17.24 6.39 -5.37
N THR A 200 17.72 5.19 -5.05
CA THR A 200 19.05 4.71 -5.44
C THR A 200 18.99 3.68 -6.57
N GLY A 201 17.84 3.04 -6.74
CA GLY A 201 17.68 1.93 -7.67
C GLY A 201 18.71 0.80 -7.43
N PRO A 202 18.75 -0.21 -8.27
CA PRO A 202 17.79 -0.47 -9.35
C PRO A 202 16.42 -0.87 -8.84
N ASP A 203 15.39 -0.54 -9.61
CA ASP A 203 14.02 -1.01 -9.40
C ASP A 203 13.95 -2.47 -9.83
N ARG A 204 13.33 -3.34 -9.00
CA ARG A 204 13.30 -4.78 -9.27
C ARG A 204 11.98 -5.43 -8.89
N ILE A 205 11.74 -6.57 -9.54
CA ILE A 205 10.77 -7.57 -9.12
C ILE A 205 11.54 -8.87 -8.98
N PHE A 206 11.58 -9.40 -7.77
CA PHE A 206 12.16 -10.69 -7.46
C PHE A 206 11.10 -11.78 -7.47
N VAL A 207 11.52 -13.02 -7.76
CA VAL A 207 10.72 -14.23 -7.64
C VAL A 207 11.46 -15.23 -6.78
N VAL A 208 10.76 -15.76 -5.79
CA VAL A 208 11.23 -16.86 -4.94
C VAL A 208 10.49 -18.12 -5.36
N GLY A 209 11.23 -19.09 -5.84
CA GLY A 209 10.69 -20.41 -6.20
C GLY A 209 10.51 -21.35 -5.01
N PRO A 210 10.00 -22.57 -5.24
CA PRO A 210 9.65 -23.53 -4.18
C PRO A 210 10.82 -23.92 -3.26
N ASN A 211 12.05 -23.86 -3.75
CA ASN A 211 13.26 -24.19 -2.97
C ASN A 211 13.96 -22.95 -2.41
N ALA A 212 13.24 -21.87 -2.17
CA ALA A 212 13.77 -20.58 -1.77
C ALA A 212 14.84 -20.00 -2.74
N GLN A 213 14.81 -20.43 -4.01
CA GLN A 213 15.69 -19.88 -5.03
C GLN A 213 15.18 -18.51 -5.45
N ILE A 214 16.05 -17.51 -5.38
CA ILE A 214 15.72 -16.16 -5.80
C ILE A 214 16.16 -15.96 -7.24
N SER A 215 15.28 -15.38 -8.05
CA SER A 215 15.58 -14.88 -9.39
C SER A 215 15.03 -13.47 -9.58
N VAL A 216 15.56 -12.75 -10.56
CA VAL A 216 15.07 -11.43 -10.94
C VAL A 216 14.10 -11.58 -12.12
N ALA A 217 12.83 -11.29 -11.90
CA ALA A 217 11.82 -11.32 -12.96
C ALA A 217 11.91 -10.08 -13.86
N ALA A 218 12.18 -8.92 -13.25
CA ALA A 218 12.35 -7.66 -13.97
C ALA A 218 13.28 -6.74 -13.21
N GLU A 219 14.07 -5.93 -13.95
CA GLU A 219 14.95 -4.93 -13.39
C GLU A 219 15.06 -3.70 -14.31
N GLY A 220 15.13 -2.52 -13.71
CA GLY A 220 15.45 -1.27 -14.38
C GLY A 220 14.43 -0.16 -14.16
N PHE A 221 14.84 1.06 -14.51
CA PHE A 221 14.08 2.29 -14.29
C PHE A 221 12.70 2.34 -15.00
N GLN A 222 12.47 1.48 -15.99
CA GLN A 222 11.16 1.35 -16.64
C GLN A 222 10.08 0.85 -15.68
N LEU A 223 10.44 0.20 -14.56
CA LEU A 223 9.53 -0.23 -13.50
C LEU A 223 9.05 0.95 -12.64
N ARG A 224 9.77 2.08 -12.67
CA ARG A 224 9.39 3.32 -12.00
C ARG A 224 9.05 3.15 -10.54
N ARG A 225 9.98 2.57 -9.77
CA ARG A 225 9.80 2.28 -8.34
C ARG A 225 8.61 1.35 -8.11
N PRO A 226 8.71 0.06 -8.50
CA PRO A 226 7.62 -0.89 -8.33
C PRO A 226 7.25 -0.99 -6.86
N ASN A 227 5.94 -0.89 -6.56
CA ASN A 227 5.39 -0.91 -5.22
C ASN A 227 4.39 -2.07 -5.11
N GLY A 228 3.10 -1.82 -5.07
CA GLY A 228 2.09 -2.86 -4.96
C GLY A 228 2.17 -3.91 -6.06
N ILE A 229 2.04 -5.18 -5.70
CA ILE A 229 2.01 -6.31 -6.62
C ILE A 229 0.90 -7.29 -6.25
N THR A 230 0.16 -7.79 -7.23
CA THR A 230 -0.86 -8.82 -7.00
C THR A 230 -1.01 -9.73 -8.20
N TRP A 231 -1.50 -10.95 -7.97
CA TRP A 231 -1.93 -11.85 -9.03
C TRP A 231 -3.39 -11.60 -9.40
N ASP A 232 -3.65 -11.35 -10.68
CA ASP A 232 -5.00 -11.26 -11.25
C ASP A 232 -5.46 -12.66 -11.72
N PRO A 233 -6.32 -13.37 -10.96
CA PRO A 233 -6.75 -14.71 -11.33
C PRO A 233 -7.72 -14.70 -12.50
N VAL A 234 -8.39 -13.58 -12.80
CA VAL A 234 -9.33 -13.42 -13.91
C VAL A 234 -8.56 -13.18 -15.20
N GLY A 235 -7.63 -12.23 -15.20
CA GLY A 235 -6.77 -11.91 -16.34
C GLY A 235 -5.59 -12.86 -16.50
N LYS A 236 -5.30 -13.74 -15.52
CA LYS A 236 -4.15 -14.65 -15.46
C LYS A 236 -2.83 -13.93 -15.69
N ARG A 237 -2.60 -12.88 -14.93
CA ARG A 237 -1.45 -11.98 -15.07
C ARG A 237 -1.04 -11.38 -13.74
N TRP A 238 0.21 -10.97 -13.64
CA TRP A 238 0.68 -10.12 -12.57
C TRP A 238 0.30 -8.67 -12.86
N ILE A 239 -0.13 -7.96 -11.82
CA ILE A 239 -0.34 -6.51 -11.84
C ILE A 239 0.66 -5.88 -10.89
N VAL A 240 1.38 -4.85 -11.36
CA VAL A 240 2.36 -4.11 -10.58
C VAL A 240 2.09 -2.62 -10.71
N LEU A 241 2.16 -1.93 -9.60
CA LEU A 241 2.03 -0.48 -9.54
C LEU A 241 3.38 0.21 -9.46
N SER A 242 3.49 1.42 -10.01
CA SER A 242 4.65 2.28 -9.83
C SER A 242 4.41 3.37 -8.80
N PHE A 243 5.42 3.60 -7.94
CA PHE A 243 5.44 4.71 -6.98
C PHE A 243 6.11 5.96 -7.57
N ASP A 244 5.88 6.21 -8.85
CA ASP A 244 6.41 7.39 -9.54
C ASP A 244 5.55 8.61 -9.23
N GLN A 245 6.21 9.71 -8.81
CA GLN A 245 5.51 10.94 -8.41
C GLN A 245 4.93 11.72 -9.59
N PHE A 246 5.42 11.49 -10.81
CA PHE A 246 5.01 12.25 -12.00
C PHE A 246 3.98 11.50 -12.85
N ALA A 247 4.11 10.16 -12.92
CA ALA A 247 3.24 9.35 -13.75
C ALA A 247 3.02 7.98 -13.10
N GLY A 248 1.88 7.79 -12.44
CA GLY A 248 1.50 6.50 -11.90
C GLY A 248 1.21 5.49 -13.02
N GLN A 249 1.90 4.35 -12.99
CA GLN A 249 1.71 3.29 -13.97
C GLN A 249 1.11 2.05 -13.32
N ILE A 250 0.13 1.47 -14.01
CA ILE A 250 -0.39 0.13 -13.74
C ILE A 250 0.15 -0.75 -14.87
N MET A 251 0.95 -1.74 -14.50
CA MET A 251 1.68 -2.60 -15.42
C MET A 251 1.18 -4.04 -15.31
N GLU A 252 1.23 -4.79 -16.42
CA GLU A 252 0.97 -6.22 -16.40
C GLU A 252 2.19 -7.01 -16.84
N ASN A 253 2.43 -8.16 -16.17
CA ASN A 253 3.50 -9.11 -16.45
C ASN A 253 4.85 -8.44 -16.79
N PRO A 254 5.33 -7.48 -16.00
CA PRO A 254 6.61 -6.87 -16.27
C PRO A 254 7.71 -7.93 -16.13
N GLN A 255 8.53 -8.09 -17.19
CA GLN A 255 9.59 -9.09 -17.26
C GLN A 255 10.84 -8.55 -17.95
N GLY A 256 12.01 -8.93 -17.42
CA GLY A 256 13.30 -8.58 -17.96
C GLY A 256 13.56 -7.07 -17.98
N SER A 257 14.48 -6.63 -18.83
CA SER A 257 14.84 -5.22 -19.02
C SER A 257 14.02 -4.49 -20.09
N THR A 258 13.08 -5.20 -20.71
CA THR A 258 12.18 -4.57 -21.70
C THR A 258 11.16 -3.68 -20.99
N PRO A 259 10.65 -2.63 -21.64
CA PRO A 259 9.57 -1.84 -21.08
C PRO A 259 8.40 -2.73 -20.68
N PRO A 260 7.82 -2.50 -19.49
CA PRO A 260 6.67 -3.29 -19.04
C PRO A 260 5.47 -3.06 -19.95
N LYS A 261 4.61 -4.04 -20.05
CA LYS A 261 3.32 -3.87 -20.73
C LYS A 261 2.40 -3.04 -19.86
N LEU A 262 2.01 -1.86 -20.34
CA LEU A 262 1.16 -0.94 -19.61
C LEU A 262 -0.33 -1.31 -19.75
N ILE A 263 -1.04 -1.38 -18.62
CA ILE A 263 -2.50 -1.35 -18.60
C ILE A 263 -2.96 0.10 -18.67
N ARG A 264 -2.32 0.97 -17.86
CA ARG A 264 -2.67 2.38 -17.78
C ARG A 264 -1.50 3.22 -17.28
N THR A 265 -1.42 4.44 -17.79
CA THR A 265 -0.62 5.54 -17.22
C THR A 265 -1.59 6.63 -16.77
N ARG A 266 -1.37 7.17 -15.57
CA ARG A 266 -2.14 8.30 -15.04
C ARG A 266 -1.32 9.57 -15.14
N ASP A 267 -1.86 10.56 -15.83
CA ASP A 267 -1.26 11.89 -15.92
C ASP A 267 -1.46 12.65 -14.60
N GLY A 268 -0.46 13.44 -14.19
CA GLY A 268 -0.54 14.22 -12.96
C GLY A 268 -0.10 13.46 -11.71
N GLY A 269 0.70 12.43 -11.91
CA GLY A 269 1.32 11.68 -10.84
C GLY A 269 0.49 10.48 -10.39
N GLY A 270 1.04 9.75 -9.50
CA GLY A 270 0.45 8.51 -9.03
C GLY A 270 0.86 8.25 -7.61
N GLN A 271 2.17 8.01 -7.40
CA GLN A 271 2.62 7.40 -6.17
C GLN A 271 1.63 6.31 -5.78
N LEU A 272 1.42 5.37 -6.74
CA LEU A 272 0.49 4.26 -6.55
C LEU A 272 1.14 3.28 -5.60
N ASP A 273 0.41 2.84 -4.58
CA ASP A 273 0.94 2.03 -3.49
C ASP A 273 0.32 0.63 -3.49
N GLY A 274 -0.81 0.40 -2.84
CA GLY A 274 -1.44 -0.89 -2.73
C GLY A 274 -2.35 -1.27 -3.89
N VAL A 275 -2.43 -2.57 -4.21
CA VAL A 275 -3.26 -3.11 -5.29
C VAL A 275 -3.95 -4.41 -4.91
N GLU A 276 -5.24 -4.51 -5.24
CA GLU A 276 -6.03 -5.72 -5.10
C GLU A 276 -6.90 -5.98 -6.32
N VAL A 277 -7.16 -7.24 -6.62
CA VAL A 277 -8.09 -7.64 -7.70
C VAL A 277 -9.35 -8.24 -7.12
N LEU A 278 -10.48 -7.67 -7.47
CA LEU A 278 -11.78 -8.18 -7.06
C LEU A 278 -12.18 -9.44 -7.85
N ARG A 279 -13.13 -10.22 -7.33
CA ARG A 279 -13.58 -11.48 -7.95
C ARG A 279 -14.05 -11.34 -9.40
N ASP A 280 -14.49 -10.16 -9.80
CA ASP A 280 -14.95 -9.84 -11.16
C ASP A 280 -13.84 -9.27 -12.07
N GLY A 281 -12.60 -9.23 -11.58
CA GLY A 281 -11.44 -8.72 -12.32
C GLY A 281 -11.28 -7.20 -12.27
N ALA A 282 -12.10 -6.47 -11.54
CA ALA A 282 -11.85 -5.06 -11.29
C ALA A 282 -10.63 -4.89 -10.37
N VAL A 283 -9.77 -3.94 -10.70
CA VAL A 283 -8.54 -3.64 -9.95
C VAL A 283 -8.79 -2.45 -9.03
N LEU A 284 -8.58 -2.64 -7.73
CA LEU A 284 -8.52 -1.55 -6.77
C LEU A 284 -7.07 -1.14 -6.58
N PHE A 285 -6.81 0.15 -6.45
CA PHE A 285 -5.49 0.65 -6.16
C PHE A 285 -5.53 1.97 -5.40
N THR A 286 -4.48 2.20 -4.62
CA THR A 286 -4.30 3.44 -3.86
C THR A 286 -3.50 4.46 -4.66
N SER A 287 -3.77 5.73 -4.43
CA SER A 287 -3.04 6.86 -5.02
C SER A 287 -2.82 7.95 -4.00
N TRP A 288 -1.56 8.26 -3.72
CA TRP A 288 -1.19 9.36 -2.83
C TRP A 288 -1.41 10.72 -3.48
N ALA A 289 -1.22 10.81 -4.80
CA ALA A 289 -1.28 12.06 -5.54
C ALA A 289 -2.64 12.76 -5.41
N ASP A 290 -3.73 12.01 -5.31
CA ASP A 290 -5.09 12.53 -5.15
C ASP A 290 -5.80 12.01 -3.89
N SER A 291 -5.05 11.39 -2.97
CA SER A 291 -5.55 10.90 -1.67
C SER A 291 -6.81 10.04 -1.82
N SER A 292 -6.75 9.03 -2.67
CA SER A 292 -7.95 8.25 -3.02
C SER A 292 -7.66 6.77 -3.28
N ILE A 293 -8.74 5.98 -3.23
CA ILE A 293 -8.78 4.61 -3.73
C ILE A 293 -9.53 4.62 -5.05
N HIS A 294 -8.91 4.08 -6.07
CA HIS A 294 -9.47 3.97 -7.40
C HIS A 294 -9.92 2.56 -7.71
N MET A 295 -10.88 2.47 -8.62
CA MET A 295 -11.28 1.23 -9.26
C MET A 295 -11.05 1.33 -10.77
N LEU A 296 -10.20 0.44 -11.30
CA LEU A 296 -10.01 0.26 -12.73
C LEU A 296 -10.86 -0.92 -13.20
N ALA A 297 -11.79 -0.64 -14.09
CA ALA A 297 -12.61 -1.65 -14.76
C ALA A 297 -12.94 -1.18 -16.18
N ASN A 298 -13.09 -2.11 -17.13
CA ASN A 298 -13.43 -1.80 -18.52
C ASN A 298 -12.49 -0.74 -19.18
N GLY A 299 -11.20 -0.75 -18.80
CA GLY A 299 -10.19 0.18 -19.31
C GLY A 299 -10.29 1.61 -18.78
N ARG A 300 -11.15 1.87 -17.80
CA ARG A 300 -11.30 3.18 -17.14
C ARG A 300 -11.11 3.07 -15.65
N ASP A 301 -10.43 4.05 -15.06
CA ASP A 301 -10.34 4.19 -13.62
C ASP A 301 -11.16 5.39 -13.14
N LYS A 302 -11.70 5.25 -11.95
CA LYS A 302 -12.32 6.34 -11.19
C LYS A 302 -12.06 6.16 -9.70
N PRO A 303 -11.95 7.24 -8.95
CA PRO A 303 -11.93 7.16 -7.50
C PRO A 303 -13.31 6.69 -6.99
N ILE A 304 -13.26 5.75 -6.06
CA ILE A 304 -14.43 5.24 -5.34
C ILE A 304 -14.41 5.61 -3.86
N ILE A 305 -13.26 6.02 -3.34
CA ILE A 305 -13.08 6.60 -2.01
C ILE A 305 -12.13 7.78 -2.16
N ARG A 306 -12.47 8.90 -1.54
CA ARG A 306 -11.71 10.15 -1.58
C ARG A 306 -11.30 10.57 -0.17
N GLU A 307 -10.37 11.53 -0.09
CA GLU A 307 -9.94 12.14 1.17
C GLU A 307 -9.33 11.13 2.15
N VAL A 308 -8.65 10.11 1.63
CA VAL A 308 -7.87 9.15 2.40
C VAL A 308 -6.39 9.52 2.33
N ALA A 309 -5.89 10.14 3.39
CA ALA A 309 -4.53 10.66 3.42
C ALA A 309 -3.49 9.53 3.40
N VAL A 310 -2.61 9.54 2.39
CA VAL A 310 -1.46 8.61 2.28
C VAL A 310 -1.91 7.15 2.46
N PRO A 311 -2.85 6.67 1.63
CA PRO A 311 -3.33 5.29 1.72
C PRO A 311 -2.23 4.33 1.26
N ALA A 312 -1.88 3.36 2.10
CA ALA A 312 -0.82 2.40 1.82
C ALA A 312 -1.37 1.11 1.18
N ASP A 313 -0.76 -0.04 1.44
CA ASP A 313 -1.11 -1.29 0.80
C ASP A 313 -2.43 -1.88 1.34
N ILE A 314 -3.45 -1.87 0.48
CA ILE A 314 -4.83 -2.26 0.80
C ILE A 314 -5.04 -3.77 0.81
N GLY A 315 -6.05 -4.22 1.56
CA GLY A 315 -6.58 -5.59 1.47
C GLY A 315 -8.09 -5.61 1.22
N VAL A 316 -8.61 -6.78 0.88
CA VAL A 316 -10.05 -6.99 0.66
C VAL A 316 -10.58 -8.07 1.60
N ASP A 317 -11.53 -7.70 2.46
CA ASP A 317 -12.35 -8.66 3.21
C ASP A 317 -13.42 -9.21 2.26
N THR A 318 -13.16 -10.38 1.73
CA THR A 318 -14.03 -11.02 0.73
C THR A 318 -15.33 -11.55 1.33
N LYS A 319 -15.41 -11.69 2.67
CA LYS A 319 -16.61 -12.16 3.37
C LYS A 319 -17.63 -11.05 3.58
N ARG A 320 -17.11 -9.81 3.89
CA ARG A 320 -17.94 -8.64 4.18
C ARG A 320 -17.99 -7.65 3.03
N ASN A 321 -17.26 -7.93 1.94
CA ASN A 321 -17.11 -7.06 0.79
C ASN A 321 -16.56 -5.67 1.17
N TYR A 322 -15.53 -5.65 2.03
CA TYR A 322 -14.88 -4.43 2.47
C TYR A 322 -13.50 -4.27 1.82
N VAL A 323 -13.13 -3.04 1.49
CA VAL A 323 -11.73 -2.66 1.31
C VAL A 323 -11.18 -2.14 2.64
N LEU A 324 -9.97 -2.60 2.97
CA LEU A 324 -9.24 -2.28 4.18
C LEU A 324 -8.10 -1.35 3.79
N ILE A 325 -8.00 -0.18 4.42
CA ILE A 325 -7.09 0.88 3.99
C ILE A 325 -6.19 1.28 5.16
N PRO A 326 -4.90 0.89 5.16
CA PRO A 326 -3.95 1.42 6.10
C PRO A 326 -3.67 2.89 5.80
N LEU A 327 -3.70 3.73 6.81
CA LEU A 327 -3.33 5.14 6.75
C LEU A 327 -2.05 5.32 7.57
N SER A 328 -0.89 5.14 6.93
CA SER A 328 0.41 5.00 7.59
C SER A 328 0.75 6.18 8.49
N MET A 329 0.47 7.40 8.07
CA MET A 329 0.76 8.61 8.83
C MET A 329 -0.19 8.84 10.01
N LEU A 330 -1.39 8.25 9.96
CA LEU A 330 -2.41 8.44 10.99
C LEU A 330 -2.45 7.31 12.02
N GLY A 331 -1.75 6.19 11.76
CA GLY A 331 -1.80 5.01 12.63
C GLY A 331 -3.17 4.33 12.67
N HIS A 332 -3.89 4.36 11.55
CA HIS A 332 -5.25 3.86 11.43
C HIS A 332 -5.38 2.85 10.31
N VAL A 333 -6.40 1.98 10.39
CA VAL A 333 -6.94 1.20 9.27
C VAL A 333 -8.41 1.55 9.12
N GLN A 334 -8.82 2.01 7.94
CA GLN A 334 -10.22 2.28 7.63
C GLN A 334 -10.84 1.10 6.89
N LEU A 335 -12.12 0.82 7.19
CA LEU A 335 -12.94 -0.17 6.52
C LEU A 335 -14.02 0.53 5.73
N TRP A 336 -14.15 0.18 4.44
CA TRP A 336 -15.15 0.74 3.54
C TRP A 336 -15.89 -0.37 2.80
N SER A 337 -17.24 -0.34 2.79
CA SER A 337 -18.06 -1.29 2.05
C SER A 337 -18.06 -0.97 0.57
N LEU A 338 -17.87 -2.01 -0.25
CA LEU A 338 -17.97 -1.96 -1.70
C LEU A 338 -19.39 -2.28 -2.20
N ASP A 339 -20.34 -2.48 -1.27
CA ASP A 339 -21.72 -2.80 -1.63
C ASP A 339 -22.37 -1.63 -2.39
N GLY A 340 -22.93 -1.94 -3.55
CA GLY A 340 -23.57 -0.96 -4.41
C GLY A 340 -22.62 -0.10 -5.25
N VAL A 341 -21.30 -0.28 -5.15
CA VAL A 341 -20.35 0.45 -5.99
C VAL A 341 -20.52 0.09 -7.46
N VAL A 342 -20.81 1.11 -8.28
CA VAL A 342 -20.98 0.95 -9.73
C VAL A 342 -19.63 0.92 -10.43
N ARG A 343 -19.41 -0.09 -11.27
CA ARG A 343 -18.20 -0.21 -12.09
C ARG A 343 -18.10 0.93 -13.11
N PRO A 344 -16.89 1.44 -13.43
CA PRO A 344 -16.71 2.32 -14.57
C PRO A 344 -17.26 1.70 -15.84
N GLN A 345 -18.05 2.45 -16.59
CA GLN A 345 -18.58 1.99 -17.87
C GLN A 345 -17.56 2.30 -18.98
N LYS A 346 -17.62 1.53 -20.10
CA LYS A 346 -16.78 1.75 -21.28
C LYS A 346 -17.01 3.12 -21.92
#